data_4c6018e6a684b773d67366e5b6402b95
#
_entry.id   4c6018e6a684b773d67366e5b6402b95
#
_cell.length_a   1.000
_cell.length_b   1.000
_cell.length_c   1.000
_cell.angle_alpha   90.00
_cell.angle_beta   90.00
_cell.angle_gamma   90.00
#
_symmetry.space_group_name_H-M   'P 1'
#
loop_
_entity.id
_entity.type
_entity.pdbx_description
1 polymer ?
#
loop_
_entity_poly.entity_id
_entity_poly.type
_entity_poly.pdbx_seq_one_letter_code
_entity_poly.pdbx_strand_id
1 'polypeptide(L)'
;MTLPAEPAEPAEPAGPSGTPGPPAVHGGPLPPSAAPPVDRALLEVAVDVARAAGEATLRWFQAADLAVDSKADGTPVTAADRAAERLVRERLAERFPADGILGEEEAEKIGTSGRRWIIDPIDGTKAFTHGVPLYTNLLAMDDAEGPAIGVINMPALGETIYAGRGIGCFD
;
A
#
# COMPACT_ATOMS: atom_id res chain seq x y z
N MET A 1 -50.98 0.14 -61.15
CA MET A 1 -51.17 0.48 -59.72
C MET A 1 -50.02 -0.17 -58.98
N THR A 2 -48.93 0.57 -58.92
CA THR A 2 -47.61 0.06 -58.41
C THR A 2 -47.51 0.49 -56.94
N LEU A 3 -47.31 -0.47 -56.06
CA LEU A 3 -47.08 -0.22 -54.62
C LEU A 3 -45.75 0.47 -54.41
N PRO A 4 -45.67 1.43 -53.47
CA PRO A 4 -44.41 2.06 -53.14
C PRO A 4 -43.51 1.10 -52.34
N ALA A 5 -42.19 1.18 -52.61
CA ALA A 5 -41.17 0.38 -51.94
C ALA A 5 -41.04 0.79 -50.46
N GLU A 6 -40.89 -0.22 -49.61
CA GLU A 6 -40.64 -0.10 -48.18
C GLU A 6 -39.30 0.59 -47.90
N PRO A 7 -39.20 1.52 -46.94
CA PRO A 7 -37.91 2.14 -46.62
C PRO A 7 -36.99 1.13 -45.92
N ALA A 8 -35.72 1.10 -46.32
CA ALA A 8 -34.68 0.30 -45.73
C ALA A 8 -34.45 0.66 -44.24
N GLU A 9 -34.37 -0.36 -43.43
CA GLU A 9 -33.98 -0.26 -42.00
C GLU A 9 -32.61 0.38 -41.84
N PRO A 10 -32.43 1.29 -40.88
CA PRO A 10 -31.11 1.86 -40.61
C PRO A 10 -30.18 0.79 -39.99
N ALA A 11 -28.97 0.67 -40.52
CA ALA A 11 -27.95 -0.21 -40.01
C ALA A 11 -27.60 0.11 -38.52
N GLU A 12 -27.60 -0.92 -37.68
CA GLU A 12 -27.15 -0.81 -36.29
C GLU A 12 -25.74 -0.25 -36.22
N PRO A 13 -25.44 0.69 -35.27
CA PRO A 13 -24.09 1.15 -35.07
C PRO A 13 -23.24 0.01 -34.50
N ALA A 14 -22.08 -0.24 -35.12
CA ALA A 14 -21.08 -1.17 -34.62
C ALA A 14 -20.70 -0.81 -33.16
N GLY A 15 -20.92 -1.75 -32.25
CA GLY A 15 -20.57 -1.60 -30.85
C GLY A 15 -19.07 -1.29 -30.67
N PRO A 16 -18.66 -0.59 -29.58
CA PRO A 16 -17.28 -0.22 -29.37
C PRO A 16 -16.41 -1.50 -29.32
N SER A 17 -15.36 -1.51 -30.11
CA SER A 17 -14.32 -2.53 -30.08
C SER A 17 -13.72 -2.56 -28.68
N GLY A 18 -14.06 -3.57 -27.88
CA GLY A 18 -13.55 -3.75 -26.54
C GLY A 18 -12.02 -3.84 -26.58
N THR A 19 -11.36 -2.92 -25.93
CA THR A 19 -9.94 -3.04 -25.59
C THR A 19 -9.78 -4.36 -24.83
N PRO A 20 -8.86 -5.25 -25.20
CA PRO A 20 -8.63 -6.46 -24.42
C PRO A 20 -8.24 -6.07 -23.00
N GLY A 21 -9.01 -6.53 -22.03
CA GLY A 21 -8.71 -6.34 -20.62
C GLY A 21 -7.32 -6.90 -20.28
N PRO A 22 -6.68 -6.43 -19.20
CA PRO A 22 -5.41 -6.97 -18.79
C PRO A 22 -5.52 -8.51 -18.65
N PRO A 23 -4.47 -9.26 -19.02
CA PRO A 23 -4.49 -10.73 -18.93
C PRO A 23 -4.81 -11.13 -17.49
N ALA A 24 -5.75 -12.08 -17.35
CA ALA A 24 -6.06 -12.65 -16.05
C ALA A 24 -4.77 -13.22 -15.43
N VAL A 25 -4.36 -12.67 -14.31
CA VAL A 25 -3.23 -13.20 -13.54
C VAL A 25 -3.73 -14.51 -12.93
N HIS A 26 -3.42 -15.62 -13.60
CA HIS A 26 -3.63 -16.94 -13.03
C HIS A 26 -2.60 -17.12 -11.91
N GLY A 27 -3.06 -16.94 -10.65
CA GLY A 27 -2.24 -17.16 -9.46
C GLY A 27 -1.86 -18.62 -9.27
N GLY A 28 -0.92 -19.10 -10.08
CA GLY A 28 -0.13 -20.27 -9.73
C GLY A 28 0.90 -19.86 -8.66
N PRO A 29 1.44 -20.82 -7.88
CA PRO A 29 2.52 -20.51 -6.95
C PRO A 29 3.66 -19.84 -7.71
N LEU A 30 4.09 -18.68 -7.21
CA LEU A 30 5.26 -17.99 -7.76
C LEU A 30 6.46 -18.94 -7.71
N PRO A 31 7.31 -18.98 -8.75
CA PRO A 31 8.53 -19.76 -8.70
C PRO A 31 9.36 -19.33 -7.46
N PRO A 32 10.04 -20.26 -6.79
CA PRO A 32 10.87 -19.93 -5.65
C PRO A 32 11.89 -18.87 -6.08
N SER A 33 12.01 -17.80 -5.29
CA SER A 33 13.03 -16.78 -5.52
C SER A 33 14.41 -17.42 -5.44
N ALA A 34 15.28 -17.14 -6.41
CA ALA A 34 16.68 -17.56 -6.36
C ALA A 34 17.48 -16.75 -5.29
N ALA A 35 16.94 -15.64 -4.83
CA ALA A 35 17.54 -14.80 -3.80
C ALA A 35 17.45 -15.45 -2.40
N PRO A 36 18.42 -15.22 -1.51
CA PRO A 36 18.41 -15.80 -0.18
C PRO A 36 17.21 -15.37 0.63
N PRO A 37 16.72 -16.22 1.57
CA PRO A 37 15.68 -15.83 2.51
C PRO A 37 16.07 -14.61 3.32
N VAL A 38 15.08 -13.75 3.62
CA VAL A 38 15.28 -12.66 4.57
C VAL A 38 15.35 -13.21 6.00
N ASP A 39 16.03 -12.49 6.90
CA ASP A 39 16.06 -12.86 8.32
C ASP A 39 14.68 -12.76 8.95
N ARG A 40 14.22 -13.83 9.61
CA ARG A 40 12.93 -13.87 10.32
C ARG A 40 12.82 -12.79 11.41
N ALA A 41 13.90 -12.53 12.15
CA ALA A 41 13.90 -11.49 13.17
C ALA A 41 13.66 -10.08 12.56
N LEU A 42 14.16 -9.85 11.35
CA LEU A 42 13.91 -8.60 10.63
C LEU A 42 12.43 -8.47 10.22
N LEU A 43 11.80 -9.57 9.79
CA LEU A 43 10.37 -9.61 9.48
C LEU A 43 9.53 -9.32 10.74
N GLU A 44 9.85 -9.93 11.88
CA GLU A 44 9.18 -9.71 13.15
C GLU A 44 9.25 -8.24 13.59
N VAL A 45 10.42 -7.61 13.45
CA VAL A 45 10.57 -6.18 13.72
C VAL A 45 9.70 -5.33 12.79
N ALA A 46 9.61 -5.66 11.50
CA ALA A 46 8.77 -4.94 10.56
C ALA A 46 7.28 -5.01 10.96
N VAL A 47 6.80 -6.18 11.37
CA VAL A 47 5.43 -6.39 11.86
C VAL A 47 5.16 -5.55 13.11
N ASP A 48 6.07 -5.59 14.10
CA ASP A 48 5.92 -4.81 15.35
C ASP A 48 5.89 -3.30 15.08
N VAL A 49 6.72 -2.82 14.15
CA VAL A 49 6.76 -1.40 13.77
C VAL A 49 5.46 -1.00 13.06
N ALA A 50 4.98 -1.80 12.11
CA ALA A 50 3.72 -1.52 11.40
C ALA A 50 2.51 -1.53 12.34
N ARG A 51 2.42 -2.49 13.25
CA ARG A 51 1.36 -2.54 14.27
C ARG A 51 1.37 -1.32 15.18
N ALA A 52 2.55 -0.90 15.63
CA ALA A 52 2.65 0.30 16.45
C ALA A 52 2.25 1.58 15.70
N ALA A 53 2.55 1.68 14.41
CA ALA A 53 2.05 2.77 13.56
C ALA A 53 0.51 2.74 13.48
N GLY A 54 -0.07 1.55 13.29
CA GLY A 54 -1.51 1.37 13.27
C GLY A 54 -2.19 1.79 14.58
N GLU A 55 -1.67 1.38 15.72
CA GLU A 55 -2.16 1.82 17.03
C GLU A 55 -2.10 3.35 17.19
N ALA A 56 -1.06 3.98 16.65
CA ALA A 56 -0.96 5.42 16.65
C ALA A 56 -2.05 6.07 15.80
N THR A 57 -2.39 5.54 14.62
CA THR A 57 -3.44 6.08 13.75
C THR A 57 -4.84 5.95 14.35
N LEU A 58 -5.13 4.89 15.10
CA LEU A 58 -6.43 4.67 15.75
C LEU A 58 -6.84 5.82 16.69
N ARG A 59 -5.89 6.60 17.23
CA ARG A 59 -6.19 7.75 18.08
C ARG A 59 -6.93 8.88 17.34
N TRP A 60 -6.75 8.95 16.02
CA TRP A 60 -7.41 9.94 15.17
C TRP A 60 -8.55 9.35 14.33
N PHE A 61 -8.63 8.03 14.25
CA PHE A 61 -9.69 7.38 13.48
C PHE A 61 -11.06 7.71 14.09
N GLN A 62 -11.96 8.29 13.28
CA GLN A 62 -13.28 8.78 13.70
C GLN A 62 -13.24 9.93 14.74
N ALA A 63 -12.11 10.61 14.93
CA ALA A 63 -12.06 11.78 15.78
C ALA A 63 -12.83 12.95 15.15
N ALA A 64 -13.69 13.60 15.96
CA ALA A 64 -14.55 14.68 15.47
C ALA A 64 -13.79 15.95 15.04
N ASP A 65 -12.56 16.11 15.53
CA ASP A 65 -11.69 17.28 15.31
C ASP A 65 -10.49 16.94 14.38
N LEU A 66 -10.57 15.87 13.62
CA LEU A 66 -9.50 15.49 12.69
C LEU A 66 -9.34 16.57 11.60
N ALA A 67 -8.25 17.31 11.67
CA ALA A 67 -7.89 18.25 10.62
C ALA A 67 -7.37 17.50 9.38
N VAL A 68 -7.91 17.86 8.23
CA VAL A 68 -7.51 17.30 6.92
C VAL A 68 -6.90 18.43 6.11
N ASP A 69 -5.62 18.29 5.77
CA ASP A 69 -4.92 19.16 4.83
C ASP A 69 -4.96 18.55 3.42
N SER A 70 -4.58 19.33 2.42
CA SER A 70 -4.40 18.84 1.04
C SER A 70 -2.93 18.94 0.65
N LYS A 71 -2.39 17.88 0.07
CA LYS A 71 -1.07 17.89 -0.58
C LYS A 71 -1.09 18.74 -1.86
N ALA A 72 0.08 18.99 -2.44
CA ALA A 72 0.20 19.78 -3.67
C ALA A 72 -0.54 19.17 -4.88
N ASP A 73 -0.73 17.86 -4.89
CA ASP A 73 -1.48 17.11 -5.91
C ASP A 73 -2.98 17.01 -5.61
N GLY A 74 -3.45 17.62 -4.50
CA GLY A 74 -4.85 17.61 -4.06
C GLY A 74 -5.28 16.37 -3.26
N THR A 75 -4.37 15.44 -2.96
CA THR A 75 -4.67 14.30 -2.09
C THR A 75 -4.76 14.72 -0.63
N PRO A 76 -5.64 14.09 0.18
CA PRO A 76 -5.77 14.42 1.59
C PRO A 76 -4.57 13.91 2.38
N VAL A 77 -4.18 14.65 3.41
CA VAL A 77 -3.21 14.25 4.43
C VAL A 77 -3.66 14.73 5.79
N THR A 78 -3.39 13.98 6.83
CA THR A 78 -3.78 14.31 8.19
C THR A 78 -2.58 14.34 9.14
N ALA A 79 -2.81 14.84 10.35
CA ALA A 79 -1.82 14.73 11.43
C ALA A 79 -1.50 13.27 11.78
N ALA A 80 -2.44 12.35 11.53
CA ALA A 80 -2.24 10.92 11.74
C ALA A 80 -1.21 10.32 10.79
N ASP A 81 -1.26 10.69 9.48
CA ASP A 81 -0.27 10.26 8.48
C ASP A 81 1.15 10.64 8.92
N ARG A 82 1.34 11.93 9.25
CA ARG A 82 2.66 12.46 9.66
C ARG A 82 3.15 11.83 10.97
N ALA A 83 2.25 11.58 11.92
CA ALA A 83 2.62 10.98 13.21
C ALA A 83 2.98 9.50 13.05
N ALA A 84 2.25 8.76 12.22
CA ALA A 84 2.53 7.36 11.94
C ALA A 84 3.87 7.20 11.21
N GLU A 85 4.13 7.99 10.16
CA GLU A 85 5.41 7.94 9.45
C GLU A 85 6.59 8.29 10.37
N ARG A 86 6.46 9.33 11.18
CA ARG A 86 7.51 9.72 12.14
C ARG A 86 7.83 8.59 13.12
N LEU A 87 6.80 7.95 13.69
CA LEU A 87 6.97 6.82 14.60
C LEU A 87 7.72 5.66 13.93
N VAL A 88 7.35 5.32 12.68
CA VAL A 88 8.03 4.26 11.92
C VAL A 88 9.50 4.63 11.70
N ARG A 89 9.77 5.86 11.25
CA ARG A 89 11.14 6.36 11.00
C ARG A 89 12.00 6.32 12.25
N GLU A 90 11.48 6.77 13.39
CA GLU A 90 12.19 6.74 14.68
C GLU A 90 12.57 5.31 15.06
N ARG A 91 11.62 4.38 15.04
CA ARG A 91 11.88 2.98 15.40
C ARG A 91 12.83 2.27 14.45
N LEU A 92 12.74 2.56 13.16
CA LEU A 92 13.68 2.01 12.17
C LEU A 92 15.08 2.63 12.32
N ALA A 93 15.19 3.92 12.56
CA ALA A 93 16.46 4.59 12.75
C ALA A 93 17.21 4.13 14.01
N GLU A 94 16.49 3.81 15.08
CA GLU A 94 17.07 3.25 16.31
C GLU A 94 17.67 1.85 16.09
N ARG A 95 17.00 1.01 15.32
CA ARG A 95 17.39 -0.39 15.11
C ARG A 95 18.30 -0.59 13.90
N PHE A 96 18.10 0.21 12.85
CA PHE A 96 18.77 0.11 11.55
C PHE A 96 19.27 1.47 11.06
N PRO A 97 20.19 2.11 11.78
CA PRO A 97 20.62 3.49 11.46
C PRO A 97 21.25 3.66 10.08
N ALA A 98 21.82 2.57 9.51
CA ALA A 98 22.44 2.56 8.20
C ALA A 98 21.45 2.33 7.04
N ASP A 99 20.20 1.96 7.32
CA ASP A 99 19.21 1.69 6.29
C ASP A 99 18.64 2.99 5.72
N GLY A 100 18.26 2.95 4.42
CA GLY A 100 17.49 4.00 3.77
C GLY A 100 16.04 3.95 4.19
N ILE A 101 15.33 5.08 4.11
CA ILE A 101 13.89 5.18 4.37
C ILE A 101 13.26 6.09 3.34
N LEU A 102 12.33 5.56 2.57
CA LEU A 102 11.44 6.27 1.66
C LEU A 102 10.04 6.32 2.28
N GLY A 103 9.55 7.49 2.60
CA GLY A 103 8.20 7.70 3.09
C GLY A 103 7.40 8.58 2.16
N GLU A 104 6.13 8.78 2.49
CA GLU A 104 5.20 9.59 1.72
C GLU A 104 5.17 11.04 2.20
N GLU A 105 5.38 11.26 3.51
CA GLU A 105 5.19 12.56 4.17
C GLU A 105 6.49 13.32 4.41
N GLU A 106 7.60 12.63 4.55
CA GLU A 106 8.90 13.22 4.83
C GLU A 106 9.94 12.86 3.76
N ALA A 107 10.97 13.68 3.63
CA ALA A 107 12.05 13.48 2.66
C ALA A 107 12.74 12.12 2.84
N GLU A 108 13.17 11.54 1.73
CA GLU A 108 13.91 10.29 1.72
C GLU A 108 15.21 10.40 2.53
N LYS A 109 15.46 9.41 3.39
CA LYS A 109 16.75 9.20 4.03
C LYS A 109 17.55 8.21 3.20
N ILE A 110 18.65 8.63 2.65
CA ILE A 110 19.58 7.75 1.93
C ILE A 110 20.36 6.90 2.93
N GLY A 111 20.33 5.58 2.73
CA GLY A 111 21.05 4.62 3.55
C GLY A 111 22.38 4.17 2.94
N THR A 112 23.19 3.46 3.73
CA THR A 112 24.48 2.90 3.31
C THR A 112 24.56 1.37 3.43
N SER A 113 23.51 0.73 3.97
CA SER A 113 23.47 -0.73 4.18
C SER A 113 23.12 -1.53 2.93
N GLY A 114 22.56 -0.89 1.90
CA GLY A 114 21.94 -1.54 0.74
C GLY A 114 20.50 -1.98 0.99
N ARG A 115 19.93 -1.73 2.17
CA ARG A 115 18.50 -1.91 2.47
C ARG A 115 17.77 -0.60 2.47
N ARG A 116 16.50 -0.62 2.02
CA ARG A 116 15.61 0.54 2.03
C ARG A 116 14.22 0.12 2.50
N TRP A 117 13.73 0.83 3.50
CA TRP A 117 12.36 0.75 3.98
C TRP A 117 11.48 1.70 3.20
N ILE A 118 10.26 1.25 2.88
CA ILE A 118 9.26 2.00 2.15
C ILE A 118 8.02 2.06 3.03
N ILE A 119 7.53 3.28 3.28
CA ILE A 119 6.45 3.54 4.23
C ILE A 119 5.32 4.26 3.50
N ASP A 120 4.11 3.73 3.61
CA ASP A 120 2.87 4.48 3.41
C ASP A 120 2.11 4.46 4.74
N PRO A 121 2.05 5.61 5.43
CA PRO A 121 1.53 5.67 6.79
C PRO A 121 0.03 5.40 6.87
N ILE A 122 -0.76 5.86 5.88
CA ILE A 122 -2.20 5.60 5.76
C ILE A 122 -2.59 5.46 4.29
N ASP A 123 -2.44 4.25 3.74
CA ASP A 123 -3.06 3.95 2.44
C ASP A 123 -4.59 3.94 2.61
N GLY A 124 -5.26 4.69 1.75
CA GLY A 124 -6.69 4.93 1.88
C GLY A 124 -7.04 6.10 2.79
N THR A 125 -6.27 7.20 2.82
CA THR A 125 -6.53 8.41 3.61
C THR A 125 -7.97 8.93 3.43
N LYS A 126 -8.55 8.81 2.24
CA LYS A 126 -9.98 9.13 2.02
C LYS A 126 -10.90 8.26 2.88
N ALA A 127 -10.69 6.95 2.93
CA ALA A 127 -11.48 6.05 3.77
C ALA A 127 -11.31 6.44 5.24
N PHE A 128 -10.07 6.65 5.68
CA PHE A 128 -9.73 7.08 7.03
C PHE A 128 -10.47 8.35 7.45
N THR A 129 -10.42 9.42 6.64
CA THR A 129 -11.06 10.72 6.95
C THR A 129 -12.59 10.66 6.96
N HIS A 130 -13.19 9.66 6.31
CA HIS A 130 -14.64 9.42 6.32
C HIS A 130 -15.07 8.36 7.35
N GLY A 131 -14.15 7.91 8.22
CA GLY A 131 -14.46 6.92 9.26
C GLY A 131 -14.73 5.52 8.73
N VAL A 132 -14.31 5.23 7.50
CA VAL A 132 -14.41 3.89 6.89
C VAL A 132 -13.21 3.04 7.34
N PRO A 133 -13.41 1.84 7.94
CA PRO A 133 -12.32 1.05 8.54
C PRO A 133 -11.40 0.36 7.50
N LEU A 134 -11.58 0.64 6.22
CA LEU A 134 -10.80 0.08 5.12
C LEU A 134 -9.63 1.01 4.75
N TYR A 135 -8.68 1.14 5.67
CA TYR A 135 -7.40 1.80 5.47
C TYR A 135 -6.28 0.93 6.03
N THR A 136 -5.08 1.11 5.53
CA THR A 136 -3.92 0.29 5.91
C THR A 136 -2.72 1.14 6.27
N ASN A 137 -1.80 0.58 7.08
CA ASN A 137 -0.44 1.08 7.21
C ASN A 137 0.45 0.09 6.44
N LEU A 138 1.17 0.56 5.45
CA LEU A 138 2.03 -0.27 4.63
C LEU A 138 3.50 -0.05 5.02
N LEU A 139 4.21 -1.16 5.23
CA LEU A 139 5.64 -1.16 5.44
C LEU A 139 6.28 -2.23 4.58
N ALA A 140 7.23 -1.84 3.75
CA ALA A 140 8.01 -2.78 2.95
C ALA A 140 9.51 -2.54 3.14
N MET A 141 10.31 -3.54 2.80
CA MET A 141 11.76 -3.41 2.72
C MET A 141 12.26 -4.08 1.45
N ASP A 142 13.09 -3.38 0.71
CA ASP A 142 13.89 -3.93 -0.38
C ASP A 142 15.39 -3.96 -0.01
N ASP A 143 16.10 -4.87 -0.65
CA ASP A 143 17.55 -5.00 -0.58
C ASP A 143 18.14 -5.14 -2.00
N ALA A 144 19.43 -5.48 -2.11
CA ALA A 144 20.10 -5.67 -3.41
C ALA A 144 19.44 -6.73 -4.31
N GLU A 145 18.69 -7.66 -3.72
CA GLU A 145 17.99 -8.73 -4.41
C GLU A 145 16.51 -8.39 -4.73
N GLY A 146 16.06 -7.18 -4.39
CA GLY A 146 14.69 -6.70 -4.59
C GLY A 146 13.81 -6.81 -3.34
N PRO A 147 12.47 -6.92 -3.49
CA PRO A 147 11.55 -6.96 -2.37
C PRO A 147 11.86 -8.12 -1.40
N ALA A 148 12.03 -7.81 -0.13
CA ALA A 148 12.40 -8.75 0.91
C ALA A 148 11.32 -8.92 1.99
N ILE A 149 10.64 -7.83 2.38
CA ILE A 149 9.59 -7.82 3.39
C ILE A 149 8.42 -6.98 2.90
N GLY A 150 7.20 -7.42 3.21
CA GLY A 150 5.98 -6.65 3.05
C GLY A 150 5.05 -6.85 4.24
N VAL A 151 4.48 -5.77 4.76
CA VAL A 151 3.49 -5.78 5.84
C VAL A 151 2.32 -4.89 5.43
N ILE A 152 1.11 -5.43 5.55
CA ILE A 152 -0.17 -4.73 5.40
C ILE A 152 -0.87 -4.82 6.74
N ASN A 153 -0.92 -3.74 7.48
CA ASN A 153 -1.61 -3.69 8.75
C ASN A 153 -2.93 -2.92 8.61
N MET A 154 -4.03 -3.55 8.99
CA MET A 154 -5.40 -3.00 8.97
C MET A 154 -5.86 -2.75 10.42
N PRO A 155 -5.45 -1.64 11.04
CA PRO A 155 -5.58 -1.47 12.48
C PRO A 155 -7.04 -1.41 12.95
N ALA A 156 -7.95 -0.84 12.15
CA ALA A 156 -9.36 -0.76 12.48
C ALA A 156 -10.09 -2.12 12.40
N LEU A 157 -9.48 -3.12 11.76
CA LEU A 157 -9.98 -4.49 11.69
C LEU A 157 -9.23 -5.43 12.63
N GLY A 158 -8.10 -5.00 13.19
CA GLY A 158 -7.23 -5.83 14.03
C GLY A 158 -6.48 -6.92 13.25
N GLU A 159 -6.31 -6.72 11.94
CA GLU A 159 -5.69 -7.68 11.03
C GLU A 159 -4.31 -7.19 10.55
N THR A 160 -3.38 -8.13 10.38
CA THR A 160 -2.04 -7.82 9.84
C THR A 160 -1.60 -8.96 8.93
N ILE A 161 -1.44 -8.68 7.64
CA ILE A 161 -0.90 -9.63 6.66
C ILE A 161 0.57 -9.26 6.42
N TYR A 162 1.45 -10.24 6.46
CA TYR A 162 2.87 -9.98 6.27
C TYR A 162 3.58 -11.13 5.57
N ALA A 163 4.63 -10.81 4.84
CA ALA A 163 5.42 -11.77 4.10
C ALA A 163 6.92 -11.43 4.14
N GLY A 164 7.73 -12.48 4.11
CA GLY A 164 9.18 -12.38 3.96
C GLY A 164 9.68 -13.28 2.84
N ARG A 165 10.61 -12.77 2.04
CA ARG A 165 11.24 -13.54 0.97
C ARG A 165 11.85 -14.83 1.52
N GLY A 166 11.42 -15.98 0.98
CA GLY A 166 11.86 -17.31 1.41
C GLY A 166 11.35 -17.78 2.77
N ILE A 167 10.48 -16.98 3.46
CA ILE A 167 9.87 -17.35 4.74
C ILE A 167 8.42 -17.76 4.56
N GLY A 168 7.65 -17.04 3.74
CA GLY A 168 6.23 -17.26 3.50
C GLY A 168 5.40 -16.01 3.74
N CYS A 169 4.06 -16.18 3.71
CA CYS A 169 3.06 -15.17 4.00
C CYS A 169 2.20 -15.64 5.19
N PHE A 170 1.84 -14.70 6.07
CA PHE A 170 1.16 -14.97 7.34
C PHE A 170 0.10 -13.89 7.60
N ASP A 171 -0.81 -14.18 8.51
CA ASP A 171 -1.85 -13.31 9.08
C ASP A 171 -1.91 -13.44 10.61
#